data_de6219d35782dae6090f8484939e9253
#
_entry.id   de6219d35782dae6090f8484939e9253
#
_cell.length_a   1.000
_cell.length_b   1.000
_cell.length_c   1.000
_cell.angle_alpha   90.00
_cell.angle_beta   90.00
_cell.angle_gamma   90.00
#
_symmetry.space_group_name_H-M   'P 1'
#
loop_
_entity.id
_entity.type
_entity.pdbx_description
1 polymer ?
#
loop_
_entity_poly.entity_id
_entity_poly.type
_entity_poly.pdbx_seq_one_letter_code
_entity_poly.pdbx_strand_id
1 'polypeptide(L)'
;MRFTGLKYLQLLACLGLFACGSAERYDVVIVGGGASGTAAGLQAARMGARTLIVEEFDWLGGMLTSAGVSATDGNYRLRGGIWDEFRTELARHYGCDSALMTGWVSNVLFEPSVGDSIFKRLVAREPNLTVWYRSAAETAEREKDVWRLGVRRDGRLRQVEADVLVDATELGDVARMAGVPYDVGMDSSAVTHEDIAPAEANGIVQDLTYVAVLKDYGRDVTIPRPDGYDPSLFACCCVNDLCVAPKEPHRMWSREMMITYGKLPNGKYMINWPIEGNDYYVDMIDMTPEERADAVRRAKSHTLSFVYFLQHELGFNTLGLADDEFPTDDRLPFIPYHRESRRIHGAVRFTLNDITDPYAGTLYRTAVGVGDYPVDQHHTRYSGWDDLPDLYFHPIPSYGFPLGIVIPAGFPGLLVAEKSVSVTNLVNGSTRLQPVVLQIGQATGALAALAAAAGVDPSEVAVRRVQEAVLDAGGYLLPYLDLPAGDPRFKAMQRIGVTGILKGRGANVGWENQTWFDADRTIAESELREGLREVYPSVRSSVRETPVDGALLTAMLTEALGKPAGDIAAQTERAAAGLLSGYDPARPLTRLECALLIDAVADPFHAAEVDIYGNYKRK
;
A
#
# COMPACT_ATOMS: atom_id res chain seq x y z
N MET A 1 -57.55 14.27 -63.97
CA MET A 1 -58.13 13.19 -63.14
C MET A 1 -57.14 12.78 -62.11
N ARG A 2 -57.56 12.83 -60.88
CA ARG A 2 -56.82 12.49 -59.64
C ARG A 2 -56.38 11.02 -59.59
N PHE A 3 -55.25 10.70 -59.10
CA PHE A 3 -55.09 9.64 -58.06
C PHE A 3 -53.81 9.82 -57.24
N THR A 4 -54.02 9.93 -55.97
CA THR A 4 -53.09 9.99 -54.85
C THR A 4 -52.51 8.62 -54.59
N GLY A 5 -51.18 8.52 -54.48
CA GLY A 5 -50.43 7.33 -54.04
C GLY A 5 -49.69 7.56 -52.70
N LEU A 6 -50.18 6.89 -51.69
CA LEU A 6 -49.76 6.89 -50.29
C LEU A 6 -48.38 6.29 -50.15
N LYS A 7 -47.41 7.07 -49.63
CA LYS A 7 -46.08 6.58 -49.26
C LYS A 7 -46.14 5.93 -47.88
N TYR A 8 -45.98 4.63 -47.81
CA TYR A 8 -45.71 3.92 -46.53
C TYR A 8 -44.25 4.13 -46.09
N LEU A 9 -44.11 4.86 -45.02
CA LEU A 9 -42.86 4.99 -44.29
C LEU A 9 -42.73 3.74 -43.39
N GLN A 10 -41.93 2.78 -43.79
CA GLN A 10 -41.55 1.67 -42.91
C GLN A 10 -40.50 2.17 -41.93
N LEU A 11 -40.92 2.42 -40.70
CA LEU A 11 -40.05 2.62 -39.55
C LEU A 11 -39.49 1.24 -39.13
N LEU A 12 -38.28 0.90 -39.56
CA LEU A 12 -37.55 -0.23 -38.99
C LEU A 12 -37.12 0.16 -37.58
N ALA A 13 -37.91 -0.26 -36.61
CA ALA A 13 -37.47 -0.31 -35.22
C ALA A 13 -36.43 -1.43 -35.09
N CYS A 14 -35.14 -1.07 -35.03
CA CYS A 14 -34.10 -1.96 -34.57
C CYS A 14 -34.31 -2.20 -33.07
N LEU A 15 -35.15 -3.19 -32.75
CA LEU A 15 -35.17 -3.82 -31.44
C LEU A 15 -33.84 -4.56 -31.29
N GLY A 16 -32.86 -3.89 -30.69
CA GLY A 16 -31.68 -4.57 -30.15
C GLY A 16 -32.15 -5.60 -29.12
N LEU A 17 -32.09 -6.86 -29.50
CA LEU A 17 -32.19 -7.98 -28.56
C LEU A 17 -31.01 -7.85 -27.59
N PHE A 18 -31.16 -7.07 -26.49
CA PHE A 18 -30.38 -7.26 -25.31
C PHE A 18 -30.66 -8.67 -24.83
N ALA A 19 -29.72 -9.58 -25.06
CA ALA A 19 -29.72 -10.86 -24.38
C ALA A 19 -29.63 -10.51 -22.88
N CYS A 20 -30.75 -10.60 -22.18
CA CYS A 20 -30.86 -10.43 -20.73
C CYS A 20 -30.23 -11.68 -20.06
N GLY A 21 -28.90 -11.81 -20.14
CA GLY A 21 -28.16 -12.64 -19.21
C GLY A 21 -28.24 -11.93 -17.87
N SER A 22 -28.72 -12.63 -16.83
CA SER A 22 -28.66 -12.08 -15.47
C SER A 22 -27.23 -11.64 -15.17
N ALA A 23 -27.06 -10.41 -14.65
CA ALA A 23 -25.76 -9.92 -14.23
C ALA A 23 -25.16 -10.90 -13.19
N GLU A 24 -23.87 -11.19 -13.31
CA GLU A 24 -23.17 -11.97 -12.28
C GLU A 24 -23.01 -11.11 -11.04
N ARG A 25 -23.48 -11.59 -9.88
CA ARG A 25 -23.42 -10.85 -8.62
C ARG A 25 -22.32 -11.39 -7.73
N TYR A 26 -21.57 -10.50 -7.15
CA TYR A 26 -20.51 -10.74 -6.17
C TYR A 26 -20.75 -9.87 -4.93
N ASP A 27 -20.26 -10.31 -3.77
CA ASP A 27 -20.24 -9.49 -2.56
C ASP A 27 -19.24 -8.35 -2.71
N VAL A 28 -18.06 -8.65 -3.29
CA VAL A 28 -16.98 -7.70 -3.53
C VAL A 28 -16.48 -7.83 -4.97
N VAL A 29 -16.43 -6.72 -5.70
CA VAL A 29 -15.74 -6.63 -7.00
C VAL A 29 -14.56 -5.68 -6.87
N ILE A 30 -13.40 -6.13 -7.30
CA ILE A 30 -12.15 -5.38 -7.29
C ILE A 30 -11.71 -5.18 -8.73
N VAL A 31 -11.54 -3.95 -9.15
CA VAL A 31 -11.01 -3.60 -10.47
C VAL A 31 -9.54 -3.24 -10.33
N GLY A 32 -8.68 -4.00 -11.05
CA GLY A 32 -7.23 -4.00 -10.94
C GLY A 32 -6.73 -5.15 -10.05
N GLY A 33 -5.97 -6.08 -10.64
CA GLY A 33 -5.26 -7.15 -9.94
C GLY A 33 -3.82 -6.76 -9.59
N GLY A 34 -3.59 -5.46 -9.35
CA GLY A 34 -2.30 -4.92 -8.89
C GLY A 34 -1.91 -5.46 -7.52
N ALA A 35 -0.91 -4.84 -6.88
CA ALA A 35 -0.45 -5.26 -5.56
C ALA A 35 -1.58 -5.19 -4.53
N SER A 36 -2.26 -4.05 -4.44
CA SER A 36 -3.36 -3.86 -3.51
C SER A 36 -4.60 -4.69 -3.90
N GLY A 37 -4.95 -4.75 -5.18
CA GLY A 37 -6.14 -5.48 -5.62
C GLY A 37 -6.03 -6.99 -5.41
N THR A 38 -4.86 -7.57 -5.65
CA THR A 38 -4.57 -8.97 -5.34
C THR A 38 -4.67 -9.23 -3.83
N ALA A 39 -4.09 -8.35 -3.01
CA ALA A 39 -4.16 -8.46 -1.54
C ALA A 39 -5.60 -8.29 -1.02
N ALA A 40 -6.36 -7.35 -1.56
CA ALA A 40 -7.76 -7.13 -1.19
C ALA A 40 -8.63 -8.35 -1.54
N GLY A 41 -8.42 -8.92 -2.74
CA GLY A 41 -9.12 -10.13 -3.16
C GLY A 41 -8.86 -11.34 -2.27
N LEU A 42 -7.59 -11.57 -1.95
CA LEU A 42 -7.18 -12.65 -1.03
C LEU A 42 -7.84 -12.47 0.35
N GLN A 43 -7.75 -11.26 0.91
CA GLN A 43 -8.30 -11.00 2.24
C GLN A 43 -9.82 -11.10 2.26
N ALA A 44 -10.53 -10.53 1.29
CA ALA A 44 -11.99 -10.59 1.24
C ALA A 44 -12.50 -12.03 1.08
N ALA A 45 -11.89 -12.80 0.19
CA ALA A 45 -12.25 -14.20 -0.04
C ALA A 45 -12.00 -15.09 1.19
N ARG A 46 -10.89 -14.88 1.91
CA ARG A 46 -10.57 -15.58 3.17
C ARG A 46 -11.57 -15.30 4.28
N MET A 47 -12.18 -14.13 4.26
CA MET A 47 -13.26 -13.75 5.19
C MET A 47 -14.65 -14.23 4.72
N GLY A 48 -14.72 -15.00 3.63
CA GLY A 48 -15.93 -15.65 3.14
C GLY A 48 -16.70 -14.87 2.07
N ALA A 49 -16.27 -13.68 1.68
CA ALA A 49 -16.93 -12.91 0.62
C ALA A 49 -16.72 -13.56 -0.75
N ARG A 50 -17.80 -13.69 -1.54
CA ARG A 50 -17.71 -14.04 -2.96
C ARG A 50 -17.10 -12.89 -3.73
N THR A 51 -15.86 -13.03 -4.13
CA THR A 51 -15.01 -11.95 -4.64
C THR A 51 -14.62 -12.15 -6.10
N LEU A 52 -14.65 -11.07 -6.87
CA LEU A 52 -14.14 -11.03 -8.24
C LEU A 52 -13.02 -9.98 -8.33
N ILE A 53 -11.88 -10.38 -8.91
CA ILE A 53 -10.87 -9.44 -9.42
C ILE A 53 -11.04 -9.33 -10.94
N VAL A 54 -11.10 -8.10 -11.44
CA VAL A 54 -11.07 -7.76 -12.87
C VAL A 54 -9.69 -7.21 -13.19
N GLU A 55 -8.89 -7.96 -13.96
CA GLU A 55 -7.51 -7.61 -14.29
C GLU A 55 -7.31 -7.48 -15.80
N GLU A 56 -6.68 -6.39 -16.22
CA GLU A 56 -6.48 -6.05 -17.63
C GLU A 56 -5.49 -6.98 -18.34
N PHE A 57 -4.52 -7.49 -17.62
CA PHE A 57 -3.45 -8.34 -18.16
C PHE A 57 -3.58 -9.79 -17.69
N ASP A 58 -2.58 -10.60 -18.08
CA ASP A 58 -2.50 -12.01 -17.66
C ASP A 58 -1.75 -12.19 -16.32
N TRP A 59 -1.24 -11.11 -15.71
CA TRP A 59 -0.43 -11.14 -14.50
C TRP A 59 -1.11 -10.45 -13.32
N LEU A 60 -0.84 -10.96 -12.09
CA LEU A 60 -1.25 -10.35 -10.83
C LEU A 60 -0.05 -9.69 -10.13
N GLY A 61 -0.32 -8.68 -9.28
CA GLY A 61 0.71 -8.03 -8.46
C GLY A 61 1.16 -6.66 -8.97
N GLY A 62 0.70 -6.21 -10.13
CA GLY A 62 0.87 -4.85 -10.66
C GLY A 62 2.30 -4.35 -10.64
N MET A 63 2.60 -3.35 -9.80
CA MET A 63 3.93 -2.76 -9.71
C MET A 63 5.04 -3.77 -9.42
N LEU A 64 4.76 -4.83 -8.64
CA LEU A 64 5.74 -5.88 -8.28
C LEU A 64 6.05 -6.81 -9.43
N THR A 65 5.15 -6.94 -10.39
CA THR A 65 5.17 -7.96 -11.45
C THR A 65 4.97 -7.36 -12.83
N SER A 66 3.74 -6.91 -13.14
CA SER A 66 3.34 -6.39 -14.46
C SER A 66 4.12 -5.14 -14.88
N ALA A 67 4.58 -4.32 -13.93
CA ALA A 67 5.46 -3.16 -14.17
C ALA A 67 6.95 -3.49 -13.97
N GLY A 68 7.31 -4.67 -13.44
CA GLY A 68 8.67 -5.15 -13.33
C GLY A 68 9.50 -4.60 -12.17
N VAL A 69 8.91 -3.86 -11.21
CA VAL A 69 9.64 -3.38 -10.02
C VAL A 69 9.70 -4.48 -8.97
N SER A 70 10.58 -5.43 -9.20
CA SER A 70 10.74 -6.64 -8.39
C SER A 70 11.79 -6.51 -7.29
N ALA A 71 11.90 -5.32 -6.73
CA ALA A 71 12.64 -4.98 -5.52
C ALA A 71 11.69 -4.23 -4.59
N THR A 72 11.61 -4.62 -3.32
CA THR A 72 10.68 -3.99 -2.39
C THR A 72 11.39 -3.02 -1.46
N ASP A 73 10.78 -1.87 -1.22
CA ASP A 73 11.29 -0.83 -0.34
C ASP A 73 10.49 -0.78 0.96
N GLY A 74 11.19 -0.74 2.08
CA GLY A 74 10.60 -0.67 3.42
C GLY A 74 10.04 -1.99 3.95
N ASN A 75 9.53 -1.93 5.17
CA ASN A 75 8.90 -3.00 5.94
C ASN A 75 9.72 -4.30 6.01
N TYR A 76 11.05 -4.20 5.91
CA TYR A 76 11.91 -5.38 5.95
C TYR A 76 11.78 -6.16 7.27
N ARG A 77 11.66 -5.46 8.38
CA ARG A 77 11.46 -6.05 9.72
C ARG A 77 9.99 -6.14 10.14
N LEU A 78 9.11 -5.39 9.51
CA LEU A 78 7.68 -5.36 9.78
C LEU A 78 6.96 -6.41 8.92
N ARG A 79 7.29 -7.67 9.18
CA ARG A 79 6.78 -8.83 8.43
C ARG A 79 5.41 -9.24 8.96
N GLY A 80 4.34 -8.91 8.21
CA GLY A 80 2.98 -9.25 8.61
C GLY A 80 2.01 -9.41 7.46
N GLY A 81 0.94 -10.18 7.68
CA GLY A 81 -0.14 -10.38 6.75
C GLY A 81 0.27 -10.91 5.38
N ILE A 82 -0.39 -10.42 4.34
CA ILE A 82 -0.14 -10.86 2.95
C ILE A 82 1.28 -10.48 2.47
N TRP A 83 1.85 -9.39 2.99
CA TRP A 83 3.24 -9.05 2.71
C TRP A 83 4.22 -10.14 3.18
N ASP A 84 4.08 -10.62 4.42
CA ASP A 84 4.94 -11.71 4.91
C ASP A 84 4.68 -13.03 4.19
N GLU A 85 3.43 -13.32 3.85
CA GLU A 85 3.07 -14.52 3.07
C GLU A 85 3.75 -14.51 1.70
N PHE A 86 3.66 -13.40 0.97
CA PHE A 86 4.32 -13.24 -0.33
C PHE A 86 5.85 -13.40 -0.23
N ARG A 87 6.47 -12.70 0.73
CA ARG A 87 7.91 -12.81 0.97
C ARG A 87 8.33 -14.22 1.36
N THR A 88 7.56 -14.89 2.19
CA THR A 88 7.82 -16.28 2.60
C THR A 88 7.74 -17.25 1.42
N GLU A 89 6.77 -17.07 0.51
CA GLU A 89 6.67 -17.87 -0.71
C GLU A 89 7.85 -17.59 -1.67
N LEU A 90 8.33 -16.33 -1.77
CA LEU A 90 9.56 -16.00 -2.50
C LEU A 90 10.77 -16.71 -1.91
N ALA A 91 10.97 -16.63 -0.59
CA ALA A 91 12.07 -17.29 0.10
C ALA A 91 12.02 -18.82 -0.08
N ARG A 92 10.82 -19.39 -0.07
CA ARG A 92 10.63 -20.83 -0.35
C ARG A 92 10.98 -21.19 -1.79
N HIS A 93 10.64 -20.34 -2.77
CA HIS A 93 10.97 -20.55 -4.18
C HIS A 93 12.48 -20.55 -4.43
N TYR A 94 13.20 -19.57 -3.85
CA TYR A 94 14.65 -19.45 -4.04
C TYR A 94 15.49 -20.20 -3.00
N GLY A 95 14.85 -20.85 -2.02
CA GLY A 95 15.49 -21.73 -1.04
C GLY A 95 15.64 -21.13 0.37
N CYS A 96 15.83 -19.82 0.51
CA CYS A 96 15.94 -19.14 1.81
C CYS A 96 15.77 -17.62 1.67
N ASP A 97 15.59 -16.91 2.80
CA ASP A 97 15.47 -15.44 2.86
C ASP A 97 16.72 -14.73 2.29
N SER A 98 17.91 -15.24 2.55
CA SER A 98 19.16 -14.62 2.06
C SER A 98 19.33 -14.72 0.54
N ALA A 99 18.65 -15.64 -0.14
CA ALA A 99 18.64 -15.74 -1.59
C ALA A 99 17.89 -14.58 -2.27
N LEU A 100 17.14 -13.79 -1.51
CA LEU A 100 16.46 -12.58 -1.99
C LEU A 100 17.37 -11.33 -1.94
N MET A 101 18.51 -11.39 -1.26
CA MET A 101 19.44 -10.26 -1.06
C MET A 101 20.53 -10.27 -2.14
N THR A 102 20.15 -10.21 -3.40
CA THR A 102 21.07 -10.38 -4.53
C THR A 102 21.64 -9.07 -5.08
N GLY A 103 20.93 -7.96 -4.94
CA GLY A 103 21.37 -6.60 -5.24
C GLY A 103 21.51 -5.76 -3.97
N TRP A 104 21.87 -4.49 -4.11
CA TRP A 104 22.06 -3.62 -2.94
C TRP A 104 20.92 -2.60 -2.73
N VAL A 105 19.99 -2.46 -3.69
CA VAL A 105 18.88 -1.49 -3.58
C VAL A 105 17.80 -1.96 -2.59
N SER A 106 17.69 -3.27 -2.36
CA SER A 106 16.64 -3.86 -1.51
C SER A 106 17.15 -5.13 -0.81
N ASN A 107 16.49 -5.47 0.29
CA ASN A 107 16.65 -6.77 0.96
C ASN A 107 15.78 -7.89 0.36
N VAL A 108 14.88 -7.55 -0.57
CA VAL A 108 13.96 -8.51 -1.22
C VAL A 108 13.89 -8.20 -2.70
N LEU A 109 14.67 -8.97 -3.47
CA LEU A 109 14.69 -8.93 -4.92
C LEU A 109 14.26 -10.29 -5.48
N PHE A 110 13.51 -10.28 -6.57
CA PHE A 110 12.98 -11.48 -7.20
C PHE A 110 12.70 -11.24 -8.69
N GLU A 111 12.48 -12.32 -9.44
CA GLU A 111 12.07 -12.21 -10.84
C GLU A 111 10.57 -11.85 -10.92
N PRO A 112 10.14 -10.83 -11.71
CA PRO A 112 8.73 -10.46 -11.84
C PRO A 112 7.79 -11.63 -12.18
N SER A 113 8.20 -12.54 -13.06
CA SER A 113 7.44 -13.74 -13.43
C SER A 113 7.24 -14.71 -12.27
N VAL A 114 8.22 -14.81 -11.36
CA VAL A 114 8.10 -15.59 -10.13
C VAL A 114 7.09 -14.94 -9.18
N GLY A 115 7.12 -13.62 -9.06
CA GLY A 115 6.14 -12.87 -8.26
C GLY A 115 4.71 -13.12 -8.73
N ASP A 116 4.42 -12.98 -10.03
CA ASP A 116 3.13 -13.32 -10.63
C ASP A 116 2.70 -14.76 -10.33
N SER A 117 3.62 -15.70 -10.55
CA SER A 117 3.37 -17.13 -10.29
C SER A 117 2.98 -17.39 -8.84
N ILE A 118 3.59 -16.68 -7.88
CA ILE A 118 3.24 -16.76 -6.46
C ILE A 118 1.85 -16.23 -6.22
N PHE A 119 1.52 -15.02 -6.67
CA PHE A 119 0.19 -14.45 -6.51
C PHE A 119 -0.90 -15.34 -7.11
N LYS A 120 -0.69 -15.87 -8.31
CA LYS A 120 -1.61 -16.84 -8.94
C LYS A 120 -1.81 -18.10 -8.09
N ARG A 121 -0.74 -18.64 -7.48
CA ARG A 121 -0.86 -19.80 -6.58
C ARG A 121 -1.61 -19.46 -5.29
N LEU A 122 -1.41 -18.28 -4.72
CA LEU A 122 -2.16 -17.81 -3.55
C LEU A 122 -3.65 -17.70 -3.88
N VAL A 123 -3.98 -17.02 -4.97
CA VAL A 123 -5.36 -16.84 -5.44
C VAL A 123 -6.04 -18.20 -5.75
N ALA A 124 -5.34 -19.13 -6.39
CA ALA A 124 -5.89 -20.43 -6.74
C ALA A 124 -6.25 -21.32 -5.51
N ARG A 125 -5.77 -20.97 -4.33
CA ARG A 125 -6.11 -21.66 -3.07
C ARG A 125 -7.43 -21.15 -2.46
N GLU A 126 -7.96 -20.01 -2.94
CA GLU A 126 -9.11 -19.36 -2.35
C GLU A 126 -10.40 -19.69 -3.15
N PRO A 127 -11.29 -20.55 -2.63
CA PRO A 127 -12.47 -21.00 -3.37
C PRO A 127 -13.51 -19.88 -3.63
N ASN A 128 -13.49 -18.82 -2.82
CA ASN A 128 -14.39 -17.68 -2.96
C ASN A 128 -13.82 -16.57 -3.87
N LEU A 129 -12.63 -16.75 -4.46
CA LEU A 129 -11.96 -15.76 -5.29
C LEU A 129 -11.97 -16.18 -6.76
N THR A 130 -12.57 -15.35 -7.60
CA THR A 130 -12.53 -15.46 -9.06
C THR A 130 -11.67 -14.35 -9.63
N VAL A 131 -10.86 -14.65 -10.66
CA VAL A 131 -10.11 -13.63 -11.41
C VAL A 131 -10.54 -13.67 -12.86
N TRP A 132 -10.89 -12.51 -13.40
CA TRP A 132 -11.07 -12.30 -14.81
C TRP A 132 -9.86 -11.59 -15.37
N TYR A 133 -8.98 -12.34 -15.99
CA TYR A 133 -7.84 -11.81 -16.74
C TYR A 133 -8.27 -11.22 -18.07
N ARG A 134 -7.45 -10.37 -18.67
CA ARG A 134 -7.70 -9.67 -19.95
C ARG A 134 -9.07 -9.02 -19.98
N SER A 135 -9.40 -8.37 -18.89
CA SER A 135 -10.71 -7.79 -18.64
C SER A 135 -10.57 -6.37 -18.09
N ALA A 136 -11.31 -5.42 -18.63
CA ALA A 136 -11.29 -4.03 -18.23
C ALA A 136 -12.69 -3.53 -17.90
N ALA A 137 -12.83 -2.77 -16.81
CA ALA A 137 -14.07 -2.06 -16.52
C ALA A 137 -14.19 -0.84 -17.44
N GLU A 138 -15.34 -0.67 -18.07
CA GLU A 138 -15.63 0.46 -18.94
C GLU A 138 -16.64 1.42 -18.33
N THR A 139 -17.51 0.91 -17.44
CA THR A 139 -18.49 1.70 -16.70
C THR A 139 -18.60 1.20 -15.28
N ALA A 140 -18.83 2.11 -14.34
CA ALA A 140 -19.13 1.81 -12.96
C ALA A 140 -20.18 2.80 -12.46
N GLU A 141 -21.39 2.32 -12.19
CA GLU A 141 -22.51 3.14 -11.77
C GLU A 141 -23.17 2.52 -10.54
N ARG A 142 -23.59 3.35 -9.59
CA ARG A 142 -24.34 2.89 -8.45
C ARG A 142 -25.84 3.02 -8.71
N GLU A 143 -26.55 1.90 -8.69
CA GLU A 143 -27.99 1.87 -8.75
C GLU A 143 -28.58 1.38 -7.43
N LYS A 144 -29.25 2.27 -6.70
CA LYS A 144 -29.76 2.02 -5.33
C LYS A 144 -28.59 1.64 -4.39
N ASP A 145 -28.56 0.37 -3.96
CA ASP A 145 -27.56 -0.13 -3.00
C ASP A 145 -26.51 -1.05 -3.62
N VAL A 146 -26.49 -1.14 -4.97
CA VAL A 146 -25.62 -2.06 -5.71
C VAL A 146 -24.81 -1.30 -6.75
N TRP A 147 -23.56 -1.62 -6.88
CA TRP A 147 -22.70 -1.18 -7.98
C TRP A 147 -22.91 -2.07 -9.20
N ARG A 148 -23.09 -1.45 -10.37
CA ARG A 148 -23.14 -2.12 -11.67
C ARG A 148 -21.96 -1.72 -12.51
N LEU A 149 -21.23 -2.73 -12.99
CA LEU A 149 -20.07 -2.56 -13.83
C LEU A 149 -20.31 -3.16 -15.20
N GLY A 150 -19.94 -2.41 -16.23
CA GLY A 150 -19.75 -2.94 -17.58
C GLY A 150 -18.29 -3.36 -17.73
N VAL A 151 -18.04 -4.65 -17.81
CA VAL A 151 -16.69 -5.22 -17.94
C VAL A 151 -16.51 -5.81 -19.32
N ARG A 152 -15.52 -5.33 -20.07
CA ARG A 152 -15.11 -5.93 -21.35
C ARG A 152 -14.20 -7.12 -21.08
N ARG A 153 -14.67 -8.29 -21.51
CA ARG A 153 -13.94 -9.55 -21.41
C ARG A 153 -14.08 -10.32 -22.73
N ASP A 154 -12.96 -10.78 -23.30
CA ASP A 154 -12.92 -11.51 -24.58
C ASP A 154 -13.71 -10.77 -25.71
N GLY A 155 -13.55 -9.45 -25.78
CA GLY A 155 -14.23 -8.58 -26.75
C GLY A 155 -15.74 -8.35 -26.51
N ARG A 156 -16.32 -8.91 -25.43
CA ARG A 156 -17.73 -8.80 -25.08
C ARG A 156 -17.94 -8.01 -23.81
N LEU A 157 -18.93 -7.13 -23.80
CA LEU A 157 -19.37 -6.43 -22.60
C LEU A 157 -20.17 -7.39 -21.70
N ARG A 158 -19.74 -7.55 -20.45
CA ARG A 158 -20.40 -8.33 -19.39
C ARG A 158 -20.91 -7.37 -18.34
N GLN A 159 -22.08 -7.67 -17.77
CA GLN A 159 -22.60 -6.93 -16.62
C GLN A 159 -22.30 -7.67 -15.34
N VAL A 160 -21.72 -6.96 -14.36
CA VAL A 160 -21.38 -7.46 -13.03
C VAL A 160 -22.01 -6.57 -11.98
N GLU A 161 -22.57 -7.17 -10.93
CA GLU A 161 -23.10 -6.46 -9.77
C GLU A 161 -22.24 -6.73 -8.53
N ALA A 162 -22.05 -5.71 -7.69
CA ALA A 162 -21.29 -5.78 -6.44
C ALA A 162 -22.00 -5.05 -5.30
N ASP A 163 -21.97 -5.63 -4.09
CA ASP A 163 -22.41 -4.93 -2.89
C ASP A 163 -21.36 -3.89 -2.50
N VAL A 164 -20.06 -4.25 -2.61
CA VAL A 164 -18.92 -3.34 -2.42
C VAL A 164 -18.02 -3.38 -3.65
N LEU A 165 -17.70 -2.21 -4.19
CA LEU A 165 -16.75 -2.01 -5.30
C LEU A 165 -15.43 -1.49 -4.74
N VAL A 166 -14.31 -2.05 -5.19
CA VAL A 166 -12.96 -1.59 -4.86
C VAL A 166 -12.25 -1.13 -6.13
N ASP A 167 -11.84 0.12 -6.18
CA ASP A 167 -10.89 0.61 -7.17
C ASP A 167 -9.47 0.30 -6.71
N ALA A 168 -8.82 -0.63 -7.38
CA ALA A 168 -7.42 -0.98 -7.22
C ALA A 168 -6.65 -0.83 -8.54
N THR A 169 -7.14 0.03 -9.44
CA THR A 169 -6.45 0.37 -10.69
C THR A 169 -5.20 1.22 -10.40
N GLU A 170 -4.20 1.13 -11.27
CA GLU A 170 -2.92 1.84 -11.10
C GLU A 170 -3.09 3.37 -10.98
N LEU A 171 -4.10 3.93 -11.61
CA LEU A 171 -4.32 5.38 -11.70
C LEU A 171 -5.66 5.87 -11.12
N GLY A 172 -6.43 5.02 -10.42
CA GLY A 172 -7.72 5.41 -9.84
C GLY A 172 -8.81 5.64 -10.90
N ASP A 173 -8.81 4.84 -11.96
CA ASP A 173 -9.69 5.04 -13.11
C ASP A 173 -11.17 4.76 -12.78
N VAL A 174 -11.47 3.81 -11.87
CA VAL A 174 -12.85 3.53 -11.42
C VAL A 174 -13.38 4.65 -10.52
N ALA A 175 -12.57 5.17 -9.61
CA ALA A 175 -12.94 6.33 -8.80
C ALA A 175 -13.29 7.54 -9.68
N ARG A 176 -12.50 7.79 -10.73
CA ARG A 176 -12.80 8.80 -11.75
C ARG A 176 -14.12 8.51 -12.46
N MET A 177 -14.37 7.26 -12.92
CA MET A 177 -15.63 6.86 -13.57
C MET A 177 -16.83 7.12 -12.65
N ALA A 178 -16.68 6.86 -11.35
CA ALA A 178 -17.69 7.11 -10.33
C ALA A 178 -17.86 8.60 -9.99
N GLY A 179 -16.97 9.48 -10.44
CA GLY A 179 -17.02 10.92 -10.17
C GLY A 179 -16.44 11.32 -8.81
N VAL A 180 -15.58 10.50 -8.21
CA VAL A 180 -14.90 10.82 -6.95
C VAL A 180 -13.95 12.00 -7.18
N PRO A 181 -13.99 13.07 -6.37
CA PRO A 181 -13.01 14.14 -6.41
C PRO A 181 -11.60 13.65 -6.03
N TYR A 182 -10.58 14.19 -6.69
CA TYR A 182 -9.18 13.82 -6.46
C TYR A 182 -8.22 14.98 -6.72
N ASP A 183 -7.00 14.84 -6.20
CA ASP A 183 -5.87 15.73 -6.47
C ASP A 183 -4.80 14.98 -7.26
N VAL A 184 -4.02 15.73 -8.07
CA VAL A 184 -2.85 15.28 -8.83
C VAL A 184 -1.71 16.28 -8.63
N GLY A 185 -0.48 15.80 -8.60
CA GLY A 185 0.69 16.65 -8.40
C GLY A 185 0.85 17.12 -6.94
N MET A 186 1.63 18.17 -6.73
CA MET A 186 2.01 18.62 -5.38
C MET A 186 0.91 19.46 -4.73
N ASP A 187 0.65 19.18 -3.46
CA ASP A 187 -0.30 19.94 -2.63
C ASP A 187 0.31 21.27 -2.15
N SER A 188 -0.55 22.26 -1.88
CA SER A 188 -0.14 23.53 -1.31
C SER A 188 0.03 23.44 0.22
N SER A 189 1.14 23.98 0.74
CA SER A 189 1.36 24.14 2.18
C SER A 189 0.32 25.01 2.85
N ALA A 190 -0.30 25.95 2.13
CA ALA A 190 -1.40 26.77 2.65
C ALA A 190 -2.66 25.94 2.96
N VAL A 191 -2.83 24.77 2.31
CA VAL A 191 -3.97 23.87 2.50
C VAL A 191 -3.64 22.72 3.44
N THR A 192 -2.49 22.09 3.25
CA THR A 192 -2.11 20.90 4.01
C THR A 192 -1.36 21.21 5.31
N HIS A 193 -0.83 22.43 5.43
CA HIS A 193 0.03 22.89 6.55
C HIS A 193 1.30 22.05 6.70
N GLU A 194 1.77 21.44 5.60
CA GLU A 194 3.03 20.70 5.54
C GLU A 194 4.16 21.67 5.21
N ASP A 195 5.11 21.85 6.11
CA ASP A 195 6.15 22.89 6.01
C ASP A 195 7.05 22.77 4.76
N ILE A 196 7.25 21.54 4.26
CA ILE A 196 8.08 21.28 3.08
C ILE A 196 7.29 21.19 1.76
N ALA A 197 5.96 21.32 1.81
CA ALA A 197 5.15 21.41 0.61
C ALA A 197 5.34 22.77 -0.09
N PRO A 198 5.18 22.87 -1.42
CA PRO A 198 5.23 24.16 -2.12
C PRO A 198 4.15 25.11 -1.62
N ALA A 199 4.40 26.44 -1.73
CA ALA A 199 3.43 27.45 -1.30
C ALA A 199 2.12 27.36 -2.08
N GLU A 200 2.18 27.03 -3.37
CA GLU A 200 1.03 26.87 -4.25
C GLU A 200 0.99 25.44 -4.80
N ALA A 201 -0.20 24.86 -4.92
CA ALA A 201 -0.39 23.56 -5.54
C ALA A 201 0.00 23.62 -7.03
N ASN A 202 0.49 22.52 -7.56
CA ASN A 202 0.85 22.39 -8.97
C ASN A 202 0.48 20.99 -9.50
N GLY A 203 0.52 20.81 -10.83
CA GLY A 203 0.23 19.55 -11.50
C GLY A 203 1.47 18.70 -11.78
N ILE A 204 2.59 18.91 -11.08
CA ILE A 204 3.84 18.19 -11.33
C ILE A 204 3.77 16.83 -10.65
N VAL A 205 3.77 15.78 -11.46
CA VAL A 205 3.77 14.38 -11.00
C VAL A 205 5.19 13.83 -10.92
N GLN A 206 5.38 12.73 -10.21
CA GLN A 206 6.65 12.03 -10.19
C GLN A 206 6.95 11.37 -11.54
N ASP A 207 8.23 11.24 -11.86
CA ASP A 207 8.71 10.48 -13.01
C ASP A 207 8.17 9.06 -12.97
N LEU A 208 7.73 8.52 -14.10
CA LEU A 208 7.46 7.10 -14.25
C LEU A 208 8.70 6.35 -14.77
N THR A 209 8.71 5.03 -14.64
CA THR A 209 9.76 4.19 -15.22
C THR A 209 9.17 3.05 -16.03
N TYR A 210 9.58 2.90 -17.29
CA TYR A 210 9.41 1.61 -17.97
C TYR A 210 10.61 0.74 -17.62
N VAL A 211 10.40 -0.29 -16.80
CA VAL A 211 11.48 -1.15 -16.31
C VAL A 211 12.01 -2.02 -17.44
N ALA A 212 13.31 -2.32 -17.43
CA ALA A 212 13.90 -3.36 -18.26
C ALA A 212 14.50 -4.44 -17.35
N VAL A 213 14.20 -5.70 -17.61
CA VAL A 213 14.92 -6.82 -17.00
C VAL A 213 15.93 -7.34 -18.01
N LEU A 214 17.22 -7.25 -17.65
CA LEU A 214 18.32 -7.72 -18.48
C LEU A 214 18.86 -9.05 -17.97
N LYS A 215 19.43 -9.85 -18.87
CA LYS A 215 20.24 -11.01 -18.52
C LYS A 215 21.53 -11.05 -19.34
N ASP A 216 22.55 -11.73 -18.84
CA ASP A 216 23.81 -11.92 -19.54
C ASP A 216 23.71 -13.10 -20.53
N TYR A 217 23.91 -12.82 -21.82
CA TYR A 217 23.90 -13.82 -22.88
C TYR A 217 25.30 -14.38 -23.21
N GLY A 218 26.37 -13.85 -22.57
CA GLY A 218 27.75 -14.25 -22.83
C GLY A 218 28.23 -13.99 -24.27
N ARG A 219 27.48 -13.24 -25.04
CA ARG A 219 27.78 -12.83 -26.44
C ARG A 219 27.22 -11.45 -26.69
N ASP A 220 27.67 -10.78 -27.72
CA ASP A 220 27.11 -9.48 -28.10
C ASP A 220 25.63 -9.61 -28.50
N VAL A 221 24.79 -8.87 -27.83
CA VAL A 221 23.33 -8.78 -28.02
C VAL A 221 22.89 -7.32 -28.11
N THR A 222 23.80 -6.43 -28.55
CA THR A 222 23.50 -5.02 -28.72
C THR A 222 22.28 -4.83 -29.64
N ILE A 223 21.28 -4.13 -29.15
CA ILE A 223 20.06 -3.84 -29.91
C ILE A 223 20.37 -2.79 -31.00
N PRO A 224 19.56 -2.71 -32.08
CA PRO A 224 19.66 -1.62 -33.03
C PRO A 224 19.52 -0.25 -32.33
N ARG A 225 20.24 0.76 -32.83
CA ARG A 225 20.12 2.12 -32.31
C ARG A 225 18.69 2.61 -32.42
N PRO A 226 18.04 2.97 -31.28
CA PRO A 226 16.67 3.49 -31.29
C PRO A 226 16.58 4.83 -32.03
N ASP A 227 15.42 5.08 -32.66
CA ASP A 227 15.15 6.36 -33.31
C ASP A 227 15.15 7.49 -32.27
N GLY A 228 15.78 8.62 -32.58
CA GLY A 228 15.88 9.76 -31.68
C GLY A 228 16.84 9.55 -30.49
N TYR A 229 17.67 8.50 -30.50
CA TYR A 229 18.65 8.25 -29.44
C TYR A 229 19.61 9.45 -29.25
N ASP A 230 19.63 9.94 -28.01
CA ASP A 230 20.54 10.98 -27.54
C ASP A 230 21.33 10.49 -26.31
N PRO A 231 22.64 10.23 -26.43
CA PRO A 231 23.45 9.74 -25.31
C PRO A 231 23.57 10.75 -24.18
N SER A 232 23.36 12.04 -24.42
CA SER A 232 23.49 13.08 -23.40
C SER A 232 22.45 12.91 -22.27
N LEU A 233 21.29 12.32 -22.57
CA LEU A 233 20.23 12.05 -21.61
C LEU A 233 20.64 11.04 -20.52
N PHE A 234 21.66 10.21 -20.79
CA PHE A 234 22.07 9.10 -19.93
C PHE A 234 23.54 9.21 -19.48
N ALA A 235 24.25 10.23 -19.95
CA ALA A 235 25.68 10.38 -19.72
C ALA A 235 26.08 10.30 -18.24
N CYS A 236 25.27 10.82 -17.35
CA CYS A 236 25.54 10.85 -15.91
C CYS A 236 24.81 9.75 -15.09
N CYS A 237 24.38 8.65 -15.72
CA CYS A 237 23.79 7.52 -15.00
C CYS A 237 24.79 6.78 -14.07
N CYS A 238 26.07 6.97 -14.28
CA CYS A 238 27.18 6.45 -13.47
C CYS A 238 28.47 7.21 -13.77
N VAL A 239 29.52 6.95 -13.01
CA VAL A 239 30.86 7.50 -13.28
C VAL A 239 31.41 6.95 -14.59
N ASN A 240 31.57 7.83 -15.59
CA ASN A 240 32.17 7.54 -16.91
C ASN A 240 32.64 8.83 -17.60
N ASP A 241 33.35 8.70 -18.69
CA ASP A 241 34.00 9.84 -19.40
C ASP A 241 33.01 10.76 -20.15
N LEU A 242 31.76 10.34 -20.34
CA LEU A 242 30.70 11.13 -20.99
C LEU A 242 30.00 12.09 -20.05
N CYS A 243 30.05 11.82 -18.73
CA CYS A 243 29.40 12.65 -17.72
C CYS A 243 30.21 13.91 -17.42
N VAL A 244 29.70 15.09 -17.78
CA VAL A 244 30.34 16.37 -17.53
C VAL A 244 29.65 17.22 -16.45
N ALA A 245 28.33 17.03 -16.23
CA ALA A 245 27.54 17.84 -15.30
C ALA A 245 26.40 16.99 -14.71
N PRO A 246 26.69 16.13 -13.71
CA PRO A 246 25.65 15.33 -13.07
C PRO A 246 24.70 16.22 -12.28
N LYS A 247 23.41 15.92 -12.35
CA LYS A 247 22.36 16.61 -11.58
C LYS A 247 22.55 16.41 -10.06
N GLU A 248 22.99 15.21 -9.68
CA GLU A 248 23.21 14.83 -8.28
C GLU A 248 24.63 14.28 -8.07
N PRO A 249 25.67 15.16 -8.01
CA PRO A 249 27.07 14.73 -7.94
C PRO A 249 27.39 13.81 -6.74
N HIS A 250 26.68 13.99 -5.64
CA HIS A 250 26.87 13.20 -4.42
C HIS A 250 26.33 11.76 -4.51
N ARG A 251 25.58 11.45 -5.58
CA ARG A 251 24.96 10.15 -5.84
C ARG A 251 25.56 9.42 -7.04
N MET A 252 26.73 9.83 -7.50
CA MET A 252 27.42 9.19 -8.61
C MET A 252 28.04 7.86 -8.19
N TRP A 253 27.54 6.77 -8.73
CA TRP A 253 28.02 5.41 -8.48
C TRP A 253 29.00 4.96 -9.58
N SER A 254 29.84 3.95 -9.26
CA SER A 254 30.61 3.27 -10.29
C SER A 254 29.69 2.52 -11.27
N ARG A 255 30.19 2.20 -12.45
CA ARG A 255 29.44 1.40 -13.45
C ARG A 255 28.98 0.05 -12.88
N GLU A 256 29.84 -0.58 -12.07
CA GLU A 256 29.51 -1.85 -11.40
C GLU A 256 28.40 -1.68 -10.36
N MET A 257 28.49 -0.66 -9.52
CA MET A 257 27.41 -0.38 -8.56
C MET A 257 26.10 -0.06 -9.26
N MET A 258 26.12 0.74 -10.32
CA MET A 258 24.93 1.11 -11.08
C MET A 258 24.23 -0.13 -11.66
N ILE A 259 24.96 -1.08 -12.27
CA ILE A 259 24.32 -2.26 -12.88
C ILE A 259 23.90 -3.30 -11.83
N THR A 260 24.57 -3.37 -10.69
CA THR A 260 24.29 -4.38 -9.65
C THR A 260 23.27 -3.95 -8.61
N TYR A 261 22.80 -2.68 -8.61
CA TYR A 261 21.83 -2.23 -7.62
C TYR A 261 20.56 -3.11 -7.63
N GLY A 262 20.04 -3.42 -8.79
CA GLY A 262 18.86 -4.25 -9.03
C GLY A 262 19.18 -5.67 -9.50
N LYS A 263 20.31 -6.24 -9.08
CA LYS A 263 20.66 -7.62 -9.43
C LYS A 263 19.64 -8.57 -8.82
N LEU A 264 18.93 -9.29 -9.69
CA LEU A 264 17.91 -10.28 -9.33
C LEU A 264 18.54 -11.67 -9.14
N PRO A 265 17.83 -12.62 -8.54
CA PRO A 265 18.19 -14.04 -8.62
C PRO A 265 18.41 -14.50 -10.07
N ASN A 266 19.11 -15.63 -10.25
CA ASN A 266 19.39 -16.25 -11.55
C ASN A 266 20.16 -15.38 -12.55
N GLY A 267 20.91 -14.37 -12.05
CA GLY A 267 21.80 -13.57 -12.90
C GLY A 267 21.08 -12.59 -13.82
N LYS A 268 19.86 -12.20 -13.48
CA LYS A 268 19.12 -11.11 -14.13
C LYS A 268 19.39 -9.77 -13.42
N TYR A 269 19.03 -8.67 -14.09
CA TYR A 269 19.23 -7.32 -13.59
C TYR A 269 17.98 -6.48 -13.89
N MET A 270 17.35 -5.98 -12.85
CA MET A 270 16.25 -5.02 -12.95
C MET A 270 16.84 -3.62 -13.16
N ILE A 271 16.50 -3.00 -14.26
CA ILE A 271 16.86 -1.62 -14.56
C ILE A 271 15.63 -0.75 -14.29
N ASN A 272 15.59 -0.22 -13.09
CA ASN A 272 14.57 0.68 -12.59
C ASN A 272 15.29 1.84 -11.90
N TRP A 273 15.31 3.02 -12.53
CA TRP A 273 15.94 4.16 -11.92
C TRP A 273 17.44 3.98 -11.57
N PRO A 274 18.39 3.80 -12.44
CA PRO A 274 19.72 4.35 -12.22
C PRO A 274 19.63 5.88 -12.33
N ILE A 275 20.39 6.61 -11.49
CA ILE A 275 20.41 8.08 -11.55
C ILE A 275 20.62 8.52 -13.01
N GLU A 276 19.79 9.43 -13.50
CA GLU A 276 19.76 9.85 -14.91
C GLU A 276 19.66 8.67 -15.93
N GLY A 277 19.01 7.57 -15.50
CA GLY A 277 18.77 6.37 -16.31
C GLY A 277 17.44 6.40 -17.05
N ASN A 278 16.60 5.37 -16.85
CA ASN A 278 15.37 5.17 -17.60
C ASN A 278 14.10 5.78 -16.99
N ASP A 279 14.19 6.58 -15.94
CA ASP A 279 13.07 7.42 -15.50
C ASP A 279 12.65 8.39 -16.61
N TYR A 280 11.35 8.61 -16.75
CA TYR A 280 10.74 9.39 -17.82
C TYR A 280 9.60 10.26 -17.27
N TYR A 281 9.66 11.57 -17.50
CA TYR A 281 8.61 12.48 -17.08
C TYR A 281 7.47 12.53 -18.08
N VAL A 282 6.30 12.10 -17.67
CA VAL A 282 5.03 12.29 -18.37
C VAL A 282 3.86 12.10 -17.40
N ASP A 283 2.93 13.03 -17.39
CA ASP A 283 1.67 12.86 -16.68
C ASP A 283 0.68 12.08 -17.55
N MET A 284 0.38 10.83 -17.17
CA MET A 284 -0.54 9.95 -17.88
C MET A 284 -1.94 9.89 -17.21
N ILE A 285 -2.12 10.59 -16.09
CA ILE A 285 -3.27 10.36 -15.19
C ILE A 285 -4.60 10.63 -15.90
N ASP A 286 -4.75 11.79 -16.53
CA ASP A 286 -6.00 12.21 -17.18
C ASP A 286 -5.98 12.07 -18.71
N MET A 287 -4.98 11.40 -19.27
CA MET A 287 -4.90 11.11 -20.70
C MET A 287 -6.01 10.17 -21.17
N THR A 288 -6.45 10.37 -22.41
CA THR A 288 -7.29 9.40 -23.13
C THR A 288 -6.52 8.09 -23.39
N PRO A 289 -7.20 6.98 -23.70
CA PRO A 289 -6.52 5.73 -24.04
C PRO A 289 -5.50 5.86 -25.18
N GLU A 290 -5.78 6.67 -26.20
CA GLU A 290 -4.90 6.93 -27.34
C GLU A 290 -3.65 7.70 -26.90
N GLU A 291 -3.82 8.73 -26.07
CA GLU A 291 -2.72 9.52 -25.52
C GLU A 291 -1.85 8.67 -24.59
N ARG A 292 -2.46 7.83 -23.72
CA ARG A 292 -1.74 6.87 -22.89
C ARG A 292 -0.91 5.89 -23.73
N ALA A 293 -1.50 5.34 -24.80
CA ALA A 293 -0.79 4.42 -25.70
C ALA A 293 0.41 5.11 -26.37
N ASP A 294 0.29 6.38 -26.74
CA ASP A 294 1.42 7.16 -27.30
C ASP A 294 2.49 7.44 -26.24
N ALA A 295 2.10 7.83 -25.02
CA ALA A 295 3.02 8.04 -23.90
C ALA A 295 3.79 6.76 -23.54
N VAL A 296 3.13 5.61 -23.54
CA VAL A 296 3.74 4.27 -23.35
C VAL A 296 4.79 4.00 -24.44
N ARG A 297 4.48 4.25 -25.71
CA ARG A 297 5.47 4.06 -26.80
C ARG A 297 6.72 4.92 -26.59
N ARG A 298 6.55 6.20 -26.21
CA ARG A 298 7.68 7.10 -25.92
C ARG A 298 8.50 6.64 -24.72
N ALA A 299 7.85 6.23 -23.62
CA ALA A 299 8.52 5.72 -22.43
C ALA A 299 9.30 4.43 -22.71
N LYS A 300 8.72 3.51 -23.50
CA LYS A 300 9.43 2.29 -23.97
C LYS A 300 10.65 2.64 -24.82
N SER A 301 10.51 3.59 -25.76
CA SER A 301 11.61 4.06 -26.59
C SER A 301 12.73 4.67 -25.75
N HIS A 302 12.40 5.45 -24.72
CA HIS A 302 13.35 6.01 -23.77
C HIS A 302 14.11 4.91 -23.02
N THR A 303 13.43 3.91 -22.50
CA THR A 303 14.07 2.75 -21.84
C THR A 303 14.96 1.96 -22.79
N LEU A 304 14.52 1.70 -24.03
CA LEU A 304 15.35 1.04 -25.03
C LEU A 304 16.59 1.87 -25.40
N SER A 305 16.46 3.20 -25.44
CA SER A 305 17.59 4.11 -25.61
C SER A 305 18.60 3.99 -24.48
N PHE A 306 18.12 3.84 -23.24
CA PHE A 306 19.00 3.59 -22.11
C PHE A 306 19.66 2.21 -22.18
N VAL A 307 18.94 1.15 -22.56
CA VAL A 307 19.52 -0.18 -22.79
C VAL A 307 20.61 -0.12 -23.87
N TYR A 308 20.37 0.58 -24.98
CA TYR A 308 21.38 0.80 -26.01
C TYR A 308 22.61 1.55 -25.48
N PHE A 309 22.41 2.60 -24.66
CA PHE A 309 23.48 3.34 -23.99
C PHE A 309 24.35 2.42 -23.12
N LEU A 310 23.72 1.59 -22.29
CA LEU A 310 24.44 0.60 -21.46
C LEU A 310 25.29 -0.34 -22.31
N GLN A 311 24.75 -0.84 -23.42
CA GLN A 311 25.43 -1.79 -24.30
C GLN A 311 26.55 -1.12 -25.10
N HIS A 312 26.27 0.02 -25.72
CA HIS A 312 27.15 0.65 -26.70
C HIS A 312 28.18 1.58 -26.03
N GLU A 313 27.76 2.46 -25.11
CA GLU A 313 28.65 3.47 -24.53
C GLU A 313 29.37 2.95 -23.28
N LEU A 314 28.67 2.12 -22.45
CA LEU A 314 29.26 1.61 -21.21
C LEU A 314 29.87 0.20 -21.35
N GLY A 315 29.72 -0.45 -22.50
CA GLY A 315 30.34 -1.75 -22.81
C GLY A 315 29.63 -2.96 -22.19
N PHE A 316 28.38 -2.83 -21.75
CA PHE A 316 27.55 -3.96 -21.28
C PHE A 316 26.87 -4.70 -22.43
N ASN A 317 27.58 -4.90 -23.55
CA ASN A 317 27.04 -5.43 -24.79
C ASN A 317 26.55 -6.91 -24.70
N THR A 318 26.91 -7.62 -23.64
CA THR A 318 26.40 -8.98 -23.40
C THR A 318 25.08 -9.01 -22.61
N LEU A 319 24.69 -7.87 -21.99
CA LEU A 319 23.43 -7.74 -21.29
C LEU A 319 22.33 -7.33 -22.27
N GLY A 320 21.29 -8.13 -22.39
CA GLY A 320 20.13 -7.83 -23.23
C GLY A 320 18.82 -8.09 -22.52
N LEU A 321 17.70 -7.62 -23.10
CA LEU A 321 16.36 -7.90 -22.53
C LEU A 321 16.17 -9.39 -22.33
N ALA A 322 15.78 -9.79 -21.11
CA ALA A 322 15.53 -11.17 -20.76
C ALA A 322 14.39 -11.74 -21.62
N ASP A 323 14.65 -12.86 -22.31
CA ASP A 323 13.70 -13.51 -23.21
C ASP A 323 12.77 -14.52 -22.50
N ASP A 324 12.97 -14.67 -21.21
CA ASP A 324 12.27 -15.60 -20.32
C ASP A 324 11.55 -14.87 -19.16
N GLU A 325 11.35 -13.55 -19.27
CA GLU A 325 10.70 -12.76 -18.20
C GLU A 325 9.30 -12.31 -18.62
N PHE A 326 9.18 -11.34 -19.51
CA PHE A 326 7.88 -10.82 -19.94
C PHE A 326 7.40 -11.50 -21.21
N PRO A 327 6.16 -12.04 -21.24
CA PRO A 327 5.59 -12.68 -22.43
C PRO A 327 5.02 -11.63 -23.42
N THR A 328 5.75 -10.55 -23.64
CA THR A 328 5.42 -9.47 -24.56
C THR A 328 6.35 -9.52 -25.77
N ASP A 329 5.89 -9.07 -26.93
CA ASP A 329 6.69 -9.10 -28.18
C ASP A 329 7.99 -8.31 -28.06
N ASP A 330 7.97 -7.24 -27.28
CA ASP A 330 9.13 -6.36 -27.05
C ASP A 330 9.93 -6.73 -25.80
N ARG A 331 9.53 -7.78 -25.05
CA ARG A 331 10.17 -8.25 -23.80
C ARG A 331 10.23 -7.18 -22.71
N LEU A 332 9.41 -6.15 -22.79
CA LEU A 332 9.24 -5.14 -21.76
C LEU A 332 7.97 -5.44 -20.93
N PRO A 333 7.86 -4.88 -19.71
CA PRO A 333 6.69 -4.99 -18.85
C PRO A 333 5.37 -4.63 -19.56
N PHE A 334 4.25 -5.12 -19.05
CA PHE A 334 2.92 -4.78 -19.56
C PHE A 334 2.58 -3.31 -19.37
N ILE A 335 2.97 -2.74 -18.24
CA ILE A 335 2.70 -1.35 -17.83
C ILE A 335 3.98 -0.66 -17.34
N PRO A 336 4.06 0.67 -17.38
CA PRO A 336 5.12 1.39 -16.68
C PRO A 336 4.90 1.34 -15.16
N TYR A 337 5.94 1.55 -14.39
CA TYR A 337 5.85 1.82 -12.97
C TYR A 337 5.42 3.27 -12.74
N HIS A 338 4.20 3.45 -12.27
CA HIS A 338 3.67 4.72 -11.83
C HIS A 338 3.99 4.93 -10.35
N ARG A 339 4.59 6.08 -10.01
CA ARG A 339 4.86 6.47 -8.62
C ARG A 339 3.75 7.35 -8.04
N GLU A 340 2.85 7.83 -8.88
CA GLU A 340 1.76 8.71 -8.52
C GLU A 340 0.45 8.34 -9.24
N SER A 341 -0.67 8.71 -8.64
CA SER A 341 -2.01 8.42 -9.12
C SER A 341 -2.95 9.56 -8.72
N ARG A 342 -4.23 9.45 -9.06
CA ARG A 342 -5.29 10.29 -8.50
C ARG A 342 -5.40 10.01 -7.01
N ARG A 343 -5.11 10.98 -6.17
CA ARG A 343 -5.29 10.87 -4.72
C ARG A 343 -6.68 11.36 -4.38
N ILE A 344 -7.58 10.43 -4.01
CA ILE A 344 -9.00 10.74 -3.78
C ILE A 344 -9.21 11.66 -2.58
N HIS A 345 -10.34 12.36 -2.55
CA HIS A 345 -10.85 12.99 -1.34
C HIS A 345 -11.58 11.93 -0.50
N GLY A 346 -10.87 11.37 0.48
CA GLY A 346 -11.39 10.34 1.39
C GLY A 346 -12.02 10.89 2.67
N ALA A 347 -12.55 9.99 3.49
CA ALA A 347 -13.07 10.31 4.82
C ALA A 347 -11.99 10.91 5.74
N VAL A 348 -10.74 10.53 5.52
CA VAL A 348 -9.55 11.11 6.17
C VAL A 348 -8.55 11.43 5.08
N ARG A 349 -7.92 12.60 5.13
CA ARG A 349 -6.73 12.92 4.37
C ARG A 349 -5.51 12.77 5.27
N PHE A 350 -4.61 11.86 4.93
CA PHE A 350 -3.42 11.58 5.71
C PHE A 350 -2.26 12.46 5.23
N THR A 351 -1.71 13.24 6.15
CA THR A 351 -0.72 14.28 5.86
C THR A 351 0.65 13.94 6.47
N LEU A 352 1.69 14.63 6.02
CA LEU A 352 3.03 14.50 6.60
C LEU A 352 3.05 14.86 8.09
N ASN A 353 2.19 15.77 8.54
CA ASN A 353 2.08 16.15 9.94
C ASN A 353 1.61 14.98 10.82
N ASP A 354 0.76 14.10 10.28
CA ASP A 354 0.29 12.89 10.96
C ASP A 354 1.38 11.81 11.07
N ILE A 355 2.38 11.84 10.16
CA ILE A 355 3.49 10.88 10.14
C ILE A 355 4.67 11.36 10.97
N THR A 356 4.98 12.64 10.93
CA THR A 356 6.17 13.23 11.60
C THR A 356 6.10 13.06 13.12
N ASP A 357 4.92 13.18 13.71
CA ASP A 357 4.65 12.81 15.11
C ASP A 357 3.39 11.94 15.19
N PRO A 358 3.51 10.62 14.95
CA PRO A 358 2.36 9.73 14.82
C PRO A 358 1.44 9.69 16.05
N TYR A 359 1.91 10.12 17.22
CA TYR A 359 1.15 10.09 18.47
C TYR A 359 0.69 11.47 18.97
N ALA A 360 0.98 12.54 18.24
CA ALA A 360 0.48 13.88 18.59
C ALA A 360 -1.04 14.01 18.37
N GLY A 361 -1.53 13.38 17.31
CA GLY A 361 -2.96 13.34 16.97
C GLY A 361 -3.68 12.09 17.48
N THR A 362 -4.81 11.78 16.85
CA THR A 362 -5.64 10.61 17.19
C THR A 362 -5.72 9.57 16.08
N LEU A 363 -5.25 9.88 14.86
CA LEU A 363 -5.39 9.03 13.68
C LEU A 363 -4.74 7.64 13.83
N TYR A 364 -3.61 7.54 14.56
CA TYR A 364 -2.96 6.25 14.83
C TYR A 364 -3.90 5.22 15.49
N ARG A 365 -4.97 5.68 16.18
CA ARG A 365 -5.98 4.80 16.77
C ARG A 365 -6.85 4.10 15.72
N THR A 366 -6.83 4.56 14.48
CA THR A 366 -7.54 3.97 13.35
C THR A 366 -6.63 3.24 12.38
N ALA A 367 -5.36 3.06 12.75
CA ALA A 367 -4.36 2.43 11.90
C ALA A 367 -4.71 0.98 11.57
N VAL A 368 -4.51 0.59 10.30
CA VAL A 368 -4.82 -0.73 9.74
C VAL A 368 -3.69 -1.35 8.94
N GLY A 369 -2.50 -0.75 9.02
CA GLY A 369 -1.27 -1.22 8.40
C GLY A 369 -0.16 -0.23 8.66
N VAL A 370 1.07 -0.53 8.23
CA VAL A 370 2.28 0.19 8.65
C VAL A 370 3.23 0.47 7.49
N GLY A 371 3.99 1.57 7.62
CA GLY A 371 5.12 1.90 6.76
C GLY A 371 6.34 2.36 7.57
N ASP A 372 7.55 2.10 7.05
CA ASP A 372 8.81 2.45 7.73
C ASP A 372 9.84 3.13 6.80
N TYR A 373 9.44 3.48 5.58
CA TYR A 373 10.35 4.07 4.61
C TYR A 373 10.24 5.61 4.64
N PRO A 374 11.35 6.35 4.46
CA PRO A 374 11.28 7.80 4.34
C PRO A 374 10.44 8.25 3.15
N VAL A 375 10.06 9.52 3.12
CA VAL A 375 9.43 10.11 1.94
C VAL A 375 10.45 10.10 0.81
N ASP A 376 10.11 9.43 -0.30
CA ASP A 376 10.96 9.28 -1.47
C ASP A 376 10.18 9.66 -2.73
N GLN A 377 10.63 10.73 -3.40
CA GLN A 377 10.01 11.23 -4.61
C GLN A 377 11.03 11.42 -5.74
N HIS A 378 10.56 11.22 -6.96
CA HIS A 378 11.36 11.23 -8.17
C HIS A 378 10.84 12.29 -9.14
N HIS A 379 11.61 13.36 -9.35
CA HIS A 379 11.27 14.46 -10.26
C HIS A 379 12.44 14.87 -11.18
N THR A 380 13.55 14.14 -11.19
CA THR A 380 14.78 14.57 -11.87
C THR A 380 14.64 14.66 -13.38
N ARG A 381 13.61 14.08 -13.97
CA ARG A 381 13.30 14.21 -15.42
C ARG A 381 12.37 15.37 -15.74
N TYR A 382 11.69 15.94 -14.74
CA TYR A 382 10.97 17.19 -14.92
C TYR A 382 11.94 18.34 -15.21
N SER A 383 11.63 19.21 -16.18
CA SER A 383 12.54 20.26 -16.63
C SER A 383 12.87 21.34 -15.58
N GLY A 384 11.97 21.56 -14.62
CA GLY A 384 12.15 22.49 -13.49
C GLY A 384 12.41 21.77 -12.16
N TRP A 385 13.05 20.61 -12.18
CA TRP A 385 13.27 19.78 -11.00
C TRP A 385 14.06 20.46 -9.88
N ASP A 386 14.97 21.36 -10.22
CA ASP A 386 15.83 22.13 -9.31
C ASP A 386 15.09 23.25 -8.55
N ASP A 387 13.90 23.62 -9.01
CA ASP A 387 13.00 24.55 -8.31
C ASP A 387 12.05 23.83 -7.34
N LEU A 388 12.03 22.50 -7.33
CA LEU A 388 11.15 21.71 -6.45
C LEU A 388 11.80 21.48 -5.09
N PRO A 389 10.99 21.23 -4.03
CA PRO A 389 11.52 20.82 -2.74
C PRO A 389 12.40 19.57 -2.86
N ASP A 390 13.49 19.50 -2.09
CA ASP A 390 14.29 18.27 -1.98
C ASP A 390 13.54 17.26 -1.13
N LEU A 391 12.93 16.28 -1.81
CA LEU A 391 12.10 15.24 -1.22
C LEU A 391 12.75 13.85 -1.31
N TYR A 392 14.06 13.82 -1.55
CA TYR A 392 14.82 12.58 -1.57
C TYR A 392 15.13 12.09 -0.14
N PHE A 393 14.53 10.96 0.23
CA PHE A 393 14.66 10.36 1.57
C PHE A 393 14.42 11.33 2.73
N HIS A 394 13.42 12.22 2.60
CA HIS A 394 13.03 13.07 3.71
C HIS A 394 12.67 12.22 4.93
N PRO A 395 13.38 12.39 6.08
CA PRO A 395 13.28 11.48 7.20
C PRO A 395 11.95 11.61 7.95
N ILE A 396 11.32 10.46 8.21
CA ILE A 396 10.09 10.34 9.02
C ILE A 396 10.24 9.14 9.95
N PRO A 397 9.58 9.08 11.11
CA PRO A 397 9.44 7.84 11.86
C PRO A 397 8.59 6.83 11.08
N SER A 398 8.66 5.55 11.45
CA SER A 398 7.68 4.58 10.96
C SER A 398 6.30 4.90 11.53
N TYR A 399 5.25 4.57 10.78
CA TYR A 399 3.89 5.02 11.04
C TYR A 399 2.85 3.92 10.81
N GLY A 400 1.67 4.08 11.42
CA GLY A 400 0.46 3.35 11.06
C GLY A 400 -0.42 4.23 10.17
N PHE A 401 -0.89 3.72 9.03
CA PHE A 401 -1.80 4.46 8.16
C PHE A 401 -3.27 4.23 8.56
N PRO A 402 -4.11 5.31 8.57
CA PRO A 402 -5.47 5.25 9.07
C PRO A 402 -6.46 4.61 8.07
N LEU A 403 -7.50 3.94 8.57
CA LEU A 403 -8.54 3.29 7.77
C LEU A 403 -9.26 4.25 6.82
N GLY A 404 -9.46 5.49 7.25
CA GLY A 404 -10.26 6.47 6.48
C GLY A 404 -9.68 6.88 5.13
N ILE A 405 -8.42 6.55 4.83
CA ILE A 405 -7.78 6.88 3.54
C ILE A 405 -8.34 6.07 2.37
N VAL A 406 -8.92 4.90 2.63
CA VAL A 406 -9.47 4.00 1.59
C VAL A 406 -10.96 4.22 1.33
N ILE A 407 -11.63 5.12 2.07
CA ILE A 407 -13.07 5.38 2.01
C ILE A 407 -13.32 6.71 1.29
N PRO A 408 -13.76 6.73 0.03
CA PRO A 408 -14.12 7.99 -0.65
C PRO A 408 -15.28 8.70 0.04
N ALA A 409 -15.14 9.99 0.33
CA ALA A 409 -16.16 10.76 1.02
C ALA A 409 -17.41 10.96 0.14
N GLY A 410 -18.57 10.48 0.61
CA GLY A 410 -19.86 10.63 -0.08
C GLY A 410 -20.12 9.62 -1.20
N PHE A 411 -19.32 8.56 -1.33
CA PHE A 411 -19.49 7.50 -2.33
C PHE A 411 -19.77 6.15 -1.67
N PRO A 412 -21.01 5.88 -1.25
CA PRO A 412 -21.32 4.68 -0.49
C PRO A 412 -21.02 3.40 -1.29
N GLY A 413 -20.54 2.37 -0.60
CA GLY A 413 -20.19 1.07 -1.18
C GLY A 413 -18.97 1.09 -2.11
N LEU A 414 -18.24 2.22 -2.24
CA LEU A 414 -16.98 2.31 -2.97
C LEU A 414 -15.82 2.39 -1.98
N LEU A 415 -14.76 1.67 -2.29
CA LEU A 415 -13.47 1.76 -1.64
C LEU A 415 -12.38 2.00 -2.68
N VAL A 416 -11.30 2.64 -2.28
CA VAL A 416 -10.15 2.92 -3.15
C VAL A 416 -8.88 2.40 -2.48
N ALA A 417 -8.09 1.71 -3.23
CA ALA A 417 -6.81 1.17 -2.78
C ALA A 417 -5.67 1.68 -3.69
N GLU A 418 -4.56 0.97 -3.73
CA GLU A 418 -3.36 1.31 -4.50
C GLU A 418 -2.78 2.68 -4.10
N LYS A 419 -2.18 3.39 -5.03
CA LYS A 419 -1.62 4.74 -4.85
C LYS A 419 -2.69 5.85 -4.85
N SER A 420 -3.95 5.47 -5.08
CA SER A 420 -5.08 6.40 -5.20
C SER A 420 -5.75 6.75 -3.87
N VAL A 421 -5.27 6.20 -2.77
CA VAL A 421 -5.78 6.49 -1.42
C VAL A 421 -5.67 7.97 -1.05
N SER A 422 -6.45 8.40 -0.05
CA SER A 422 -6.53 9.81 0.39
C SER A 422 -5.33 10.22 1.24
N VAL A 423 -4.26 10.58 0.58
CA VAL A 423 -3.00 11.07 1.17
C VAL A 423 -2.55 12.35 0.48
N THR A 424 -1.65 13.12 1.10
CA THR A 424 -0.96 14.21 0.40
C THR A 424 0.10 13.68 -0.56
N ASN A 425 0.56 14.49 -1.51
CA ASN A 425 1.66 14.13 -2.40
C ASN A 425 2.91 13.71 -1.61
N LEU A 426 3.24 14.41 -0.52
CA LEU A 426 4.39 14.07 0.33
C LEU A 426 4.24 12.68 0.94
N VAL A 427 3.08 12.38 1.52
CA VAL A 427 2.80 11.08 2.13
C VAL A 427 2.77 9.97 1.09
N ASN A 428 2.30 10.26 -0.15
CA ASN A 428 2.38 9.29 -1.25
C ASN A 428 3.82 8.81 -1.49
N GLY A 429 4.83 9.65 -1.28
CA GLY A 429 6.26 9.26 -1.38
C GLY A 429 6.65 8.09 -0.50
N SER A 430 5.91 7.81 0.58
CA SER A 430 6.11 6.66 1.47
C SER A 430 5.03 5.58 1.33
N THR A 431 3.75 5.97 1.18
CA THR A 431 2.63 5.00 1.12
C THR A 431 2.54 4.23 -0.19
N ARG A 432 3.17 4.72 -1.27
CA ARG A 432 3.21 4.06 -2.59
C ARG A 432 4.11 2.82 -2.63
N LEU A 433 4.88 2.55 -1.58
CA LEU A 433 5.85 1.46 -1.59
C LEU A 433 5.16 0.09 -1.46
N GLN A 434 5.76 -0.90 -2.08
CA GLN A 434 5.14 -2.19 -2.36
C GLN A 434 4.59 -2.90 -1.12
N PRO A 435 5.32 -3.01 0.02
CA PRO A 435 4.79 -3.65 1.21
C PRO A 435 3.63 -2.87 1.84
N VAL A 436 3.63 -1.54 1.73
CA VAL A 436 2.54 -0.68 2.24
C VAL A 436 1.30 -0.86 1.37
N VAL A 437 1.46 -0.86 0.04
CA VAL A 437 0.35 -1.05 -0.91
C VAL A 437 -0.31 -2.43 -0.73
N LEU A 438 0.46 -3.48 -0.49
CA LEU A 438 -0.11 -4.80 -0.14
C LEU A 438 -0.96 -4.75 1.14
N GLN A 439 -0.52 -4.04 2.18
CA GLN A 439 -1.26 -3.87 3.42
C GLN A 439 -2.50 -2.98 3.25
N ILE A 440 -2.42 -1.91 2.44
CA ILE A 440 -3.59 -1.12 2.04
C ILE A 440 -4.64 -2.03 1.41
N GLY A 441 -4.23 -2.87 0.45
CA GLY A 441 -5.12 -3.86 -0.15
C GLY A 441 -5.73 -4.81 0.86
N GLN A 442 -4.91 -5.37 1.74
CA GLN A 442 -5.39 -6.28 2.80
C GLN A 442 -6.44 -5.63 3.70
N ALA A 443 -6.19 -4.43 4.19
CA ALA A 443 -7.13 -3.68 5.03
C ALA A 443 -8.43 -3.34 4.27
N THR A 444 -8.31 -2.94 2.99
CA THR A 444 -9.45 -2.65 2.12
C THR A 444 -10.30 -3.90 1.89
N GLY A 445 -9.68 -5.06 1.64
CA GLY A 445 -10.38 -6.34 1.50
C GLY A 445 -11.10 -6.77 2.77
N ALA A 446 -10.48 -6.56 3.95
CA ALA A 446 -11.12 -6.83 5.23
C ALA A 446 -12.34 -5.93 5.45
N LEU A 447 -12.23 -4.63 5.18
CA LEU A 447 -13.34 -3.69 5.27
C LEU A 447 -14.47 -4.05 4.31
N ALA A 448 -14.15 -4.36 3.04
CA ALA A 448 -15.12 -4.75 2.03
C ALA A 448 -15.92 -5.99 2.44
N ALA A 449 -15.22 -7.04 2.92
CA ALA A 449 -15.88 -8.27 3.36
C ALA A 449 -16.78 -8.04 4.57
N LEU A 450 -16.34 -7.24 5.56
CA LEU A 450 -17.15 -6.91 6.74
C LEU A 450 -18.40 -6.09 6.39
N ALA A 451 -18.27 -5.13 5.47
CA ALA A 451 -19.37 -4.31 4.99
C ALA A 451 -20.41 -5.16 4.25
N ALA A 452 -19.96 -5.96 3.27
CA ALA A 452 -20.83 -6.84 2.50
C ALA A 452 -21.54 -7.86 3.39
N ALA A 453 -20.83 -8.51 4.31
CA ALA A 453 -21.42 -9.49 5.24
C ALA A 453 -22.46 -8.89 6.19
N ALA A 454 -22.29 -7.61 6.58
CA ALA A 454 -23.24 -6.91 7.44
C ALA A 454 -24.37 -6.22 6.64
N GLY A 455 -24.26 -6.07 5.32
CA GLY A 455 -25.18 -5.33 4.48
C GLY A 455 -25.22 -3.82 4.82
N VAL A 456 -24.06 -3.24 5.17
CA VAL A 456 -23.91 -1.83 5.53
C VAL A 456 -22.90 -1.14 4.63
N ASP A 457 -22.92 0.19 4.63
CA ASP A 457 -21.87 0.96 3.96
C ASP A 457 -20.50 0.73 4.63
N PRO A 458 -19.39 0.66 3.87
CA PRO A 458 -18.06 0.54 4.45
C PRO A 458 -17.72 1.59 5.51
N SER A 459 -18.24 2.82 5.39
CA SER A 459 -18.03 3.89 6.37
C SER A 459 -18.74 3.64 7.72
N GLU A 460 -19.71 2.73 7.77
CA GLU A 460 -20.44 2.35 8.97
C GLU A 460 -19.80 1.18 9.74
N VAL A 461 -18.83 0.51 9.13
CA VAL A 461 -18.11 -0.58 9.79
C VAL A 461 -17.24 -0.03 10.92
N ALA A 462 -17.40 -0.56 12.12
CA ALA A 462 -16.60 -0.13 13.27
C ALA A 462 -15.10 -0.38 13.03
N VAL A 463 -14.27 0.65 13.26
CA VAL A 463 -12.81 0.60 13.05
C VAL A 463 -12.17 -0.60 13.74
N ARG A 464 -12.58 -0.89 14.98
CA ARG A 464 -12.05 -2.02 15.77
C ARG A 464 -12.29 -3.38 15.12
N ARG A 465 -13.40 -3.54 14.38
CA ARG A 465 -13.66 -4.79 13.65
C ARG A 465 -12.70 -5.00 12.50
N VAL A 466 -12.36 -3.93 11.77
CA VAL A 466 -11.36 -4.01 10.69
C VAL A 466 -9.97 -4.28 11.26
N GLN A 467 -9.62 -3.60 12.34
CA GLN A 467 -8.35 -3.80 13.04
C GLN A 467 -8.19 -5.23 13.55
N GLU A 468 -9.24 -5.81 14.15
CA GLU A 468 -9.21 -7.20 14.61
C GLU A 468 -9.03 -8.17 13.44
N ALA A 469 -9.73 -7.96 12.32
CA ALA A 469 -9.56 -8.76 11.10
C ALA A 469 -8.14 -8.70 10.53
N VAL A 470 -7.51 -7.52 10.57
CA VAL A 470 -6.10 -7.34 10.16
C VAL A 470 -5.16 -8.09 11.10
N LEU A 471 -5.37 -7.99 12.43
CA LEU A 471 -4.58 -8.72 13.43
C LEU A 471 -4.76 -10.23 13.31
N ASP A 472 -5.99 -10.72 13.05
CA ASP A 472 -6.28 -12.13 12.85
C ASP A 472 -5.57 -12.71 11.63
N ALA A 473 -5.41 -11.88 10.60
CA ALA A 473 -4.65 -12.21 9.40
C ALA A 473 -3.12 -11.99 9.57
N GLY A 474 -2.62 -11.75 10.78
CA GLY A 474 -1.20 -11.55 11.07
C GLY A 474 -0.64 -10.18 10.64
N GLY A 475 -1.50 -9.20 10.33
CA GLY A 475 -1.09 -7.84 9.99
C GLY A 475 -0.70 -7.01 11.21
N TYR A 476 -0.01 -5.90 10.95
CA TYR A 476 0.34 -4.88 11.96
C TYR A 476 -0.68 -3.75 11.94
N LEU A 477 -0.96 -3.18 13.12
CA LEU A 477 -1.67 -1.89 13.23
C LEU A 477 -0.68 -0.74 13.47
N LEU A 478 0.33 -0.98 14.30
CA LEU A 478 1.39 -0.04 14.62
C LEU A 478 2.76 -0.70 14.40
N PRO A 479 3.78 0.06 13.97
CA PRO A 479 5.05 -0.48 13.48
C PRO A 479 6.02 -0.88 14.61
N TYR A 480 5.54 -1.59 15.63
CA TYR A 480 6.36 -1.99 16.77
C TYR A 480 7.29 -3.15 16.43
N LEU A 481 8.58 -2.93 16.63
CA LEU A 481 9.64 -3.89 16.33
C LEU A 481 9.94 -4.87 17.48
N ASP A 482 9.33 -4.67 18.66
CA ASP A 482 9.60 -5.47 19.86
C ASP A 482 9.21 -6.94 19.72
N LEU A 483 8.07 -7.20 19.07
CA LEU A 483 7.53 -8.55 18.87
C LEU A 483 7.13 -8.77 17.40
N PRO A 484 7.50 -9.94 16.83
CA PRO A 484 7.02 -10.31 15.49
C PRO A 484 5.54 -10.74 15.53
N ALA A 485 4.84 -10.66 14.40
CA ALA A 485 3.42 -11.00 14.28
C ALA A 485 3.05 -12.43 14.75
N GLY A 486 4.01 -13.37 14.72
CA GLY A 486 3.82 -14.73 15.21
C GLY A 486 3.99 -14.92 16.72
N ASP A 487 4.38 -13.89 17.49
CA ASP A 487 4.47 -13.96 18.95
C ASP A 487 3.06 -13.96 19.57
N PRO A 488 2.71 -14.85 20.50
CA PRO A 488 1.37 -14.89 21.12
C PRO A 488 0.98 -13.61 21.86
N ARG A 489 1.94 -12.78 22.25
CA ARG A 489 1.75 -11.50 22.93
C ARG A 489 1.53 -10.33 21.95
N PHE A 490 1.81 -10.54 20.66
CA PHE A 490 1.77 -9.52 19.64
C PHE A 490 0.43 -8.78 19.56
N LYS A 491 -0.69 -9.52 19.51
CA LYS A 491 -2.02 -8.91 19.38
C LYS A 491 -2.36 -7.98 20.54
N ALA A 492 -2.05 -8.39 21.78
CA ALA A 492 -2.28 -7.55 22.94
C ALA A 492 -1.45 -6.26 22.92
N MET A 493 -0.16 -6.36 22.53
CA MET A 493 0.70 -5.18 22.33
C MET A 493 0.11 -4.22 21.29
N GLN A 494 -0.35 -4.74 20.14
CA GLN A 494 -0.95 -3.94 19.06
C GLN A 494 -2.27 -3.29 19.53
N ARG A 495 -3.17 -4.08 20.16
CA ARG A 495 -4.45 -3.58 20.67
C ARG A 495 -4.27 -2.46 21.70
N ILE A 496 -3.37 -2.66 22.67
CA ILE A 496 -3.10 -1.62 23.68
C ILE A 496 -2.43 -0.39 23.05
N GLY A 497 -1.53 -0.59 22.10
CA GLY A 497 -0.91 0.51 21.36
C GLY A 497 -1.92 1.42 20.67
N VAL A 498 -2.85 0.85 19.89
CA VAL A 498 -3.87 1.66 19.15
C VAL A 498 -4.94 2.26 20.07
N THR A 499 -5.02 1.88 21.34
CA THR A 499 -5.83 2.63 22.31
C THR A 499 -5.16 3.90 22.81
N GLY A 500 -3.85 4.05 22.65
CA GLY A 500 -3.10 5.16 23.19
C GLY A 500 -2.74 5.03 24.67
N ILE A 501 -3.16 3.93 25.35
CA ILE A 501 -2.78 3.69 26.74
C ILE A 501 -1.27 3.57 26.88
N LEU A 502 -0.63 2.88 25.94
CA LEU A 502 0.82 2.77 25.86
C LEU A 502 1.29 3.12 24.45
N LYS A 503 1.82 4.31 24.28
CA LYS A 503 2.30 4.81 22.99
C LYS A 503 3.73 4.33 22.73
N GLY A 504 4.07 4.08 21.47
CA GLY A 504 5.42 3.74 21.06
C GLY A 504 6.33 4.97 20.95
N ARG A 505 7.58 4.72 20.66
CA ARG A 505 8.61 5.74 20.42
C ARG A 505 9.26 5.50 19.07
N GLY A 506 9.09 6.47 18.15
CA GLY A 506 9.70 6.46 16.83
C GLY A 506 11.10 7.05 16.79
N ALA A 507 11.92 6.60 15.85
CA ALA A 507 13.22 7.16 15.53
C ALA A 507 13.50 7.02 14.03
N ASN A 508 14.16 8.02 13.43
CA ASN A 508 14.61 7.98 12.05
C ASN A 508 15.98 7.30 12.00
N VAL A 509 16.08 6.16 11.33
CA VAL A 509 17.29 5.36 11.23
C VAL A 509 17.59 5.05 9.77
N GLY A 510 18.02 6.06 9.01
CA GLY A 510 18.40 5.91 7.61
C GLY A 510 17.26 5.35 6.74
N TRP A 511 17.49 4.21 6.13
CA TRP A 511 16.53 3.53 5.23
C TRP A 511 15.39 2.82 5.95
N GLU A 512 15.55 2.53 7.24
CA GLU A 512 14.61 1.76 8.04
C GLU A 512 14.27 2.59 9.27
N ASN A 513 13.18 3.33 9.21
CA ASN A 513 12.66 4.04 10.36
C ASN A 513 12.12 3.01 11.37
N GLN A 514 12.29 3.29 12.64
CA GLN A 514 12.02 2.33 13.71
C GLN A 514 11.04 2.92 14.71
N THR A 515 10.11 2.09 15.15
CA THR A 515 9.25 2.39 16.30
C THR A 515 9.26 1.23 17.27
N TRP A 516 9.40 1.55 18.54
CA TRP A 516 9.50 0.60 19.63
C TRP A 516 8.36 0.82 20.62
N PHE A 517 7.76 -0.25 21.07
CA PHE A 517 6.83 -0.26 22.21
C PHE A 517 7.59 -0.13 23.53
N ASP A 518 8.91 -0.37 23.52
CA ASP A 518 9.79 -0.50 24.69
C ASP A 518 9.27 -1.58 25.65
N ALA A 519 8.99 -2.77 25.14
CA ALA A 519 8.29 -3.87 25.80
C ALA A 519 8.88 -4.26 27.17
N ASP A 520 10.21 -4.30 27.27
CA ASP A 520 10.95 -4.72 28.47
C ASP A 520 11.19 -3.59 29.48
N ARG A 521 10.87 -2.34 29.13
CA ARG A 521 11.02 -1.20 30.02
C ARG A 521 9.97 -1.24 31.14
N THR A 522 10.35 -0.98 32.38
CA THR A 522 9.39 -0.74 33.46
C THR A 522 8.63 0.56 33.21
N ILE A 523 7.41 0.65 33.70
CA ILE A 523 6.54 1.82 33.53
C ILE A 523 6.30 2.54 34.85
N ALA A 524 6.31 3.89 34.82
CA ALA A 524 5.97 4.71 35.98
C ALA A 524 4.45 4.85 36.18
N GLU A 525 4.02 5.08 37.42
CA GLU A 525 2.62 5.34 37.76
C GLU A 525 2.04 6.52 36.97
N SER A 526 2.79 7.62 36.87
CA SER A 526 2.39 8.82 36.13
C SER A 526 2.07 8.50 34.67
N GLU A 527 2.97 7.82 33.97
CA GLU A 527 2.85 7.44 32.56
C GLU A 527 1.63 6.54 32.33
N LEU A 528 1.46 5.48 33.13
CA LEU A 528 0.35 4.55 32.93
C LEU A 528 -1.01 5.18 33.24
N ARG A 529 -1.09 6.01 34.27
CA ARG A 529 -2.33 6.74 34.61
C ARG A 529 -2.72 7.71 33.53
N GLU A 530 -1.76 8.45 32.96
CA GLU A 530 -2.01 9.35 31.83
C GLU A 530 -2.60 8.60 30.64
N GLY A 531 -1.99 7.50 30.23
CA GLY A 531 -2.49 6.67 29.15
C GLY A 531 -3.87 6.07 29.43
N LEU A 532 -4.10 5.52 30.61
CA LEU A 532 -5.41 4.98 31.00
C LEU A 532 -6.52 6.03 30.96
N ARG A 533 -6.21 7.29 31.29
CA ARG A 533 -7.19 8.39 31.27
C ARG A 533 -7.69 8.72 29.87
N GLU A 534 -6.93 8.42 28.83
CA GLU A 534 -7.38 8.61 27.45
C GLU A 534 -8.65 7.80 27.16
N VAL A 535 -8.71 6.58 27.72
CA VAL A 535 -9.85 5.65 27.56
C VAL A 535 -10.82 5.74 28.75
N TYR A 536 -10.30 5.87 29.95
CA TYR A 536 -11.05 5.84 31.22
C TYR A 536 -10.85 7.15 32.00
N PRO A 537 -11.66 8.19 31.75
CA PRO A 537 -11.54 9.48 32.44
C PRO A 537 -11.69 9.43 33.96
N SER A 538 -12.25 8.33 34.50
CA SER A 538 -12.39 8.07 35.94
C SER A 538 -11.07 7.83 36.66
N VAL A 539 -10.00 7.45 35.93
CA VAL A 539 -8.68 7.21 36.51
C VAL A 539 -8.05 8.52 36.96
N ARG A 540 -7.62 8.56 38.22
CA ARG A 540 -6.99 9.77 38.80
C ARG A 540 -5.61 10.01 38.19
N SER A 541 -5.25 11.28 37.98
CA SER A 541 -3.90 11.67 37.59
C SER A 541 -2.91 11.43 38.73
N SER A 542 -1.63 11.18 38.36
CA SER A 542 -0.52 11.09 39.30
C SER A 542 0.73 11.72 38.67
N VAL A 543 1.61 12.25 39.50
CA VAL A 543 2.93 12.74 39.10
C VAL A 543 4.03 11.82 39.68
N ARG A 544 3.66 10.66 40.21
CA ARG A 544 4.62 9.76 40.86
C ARG A 544 5.36 8.96 39.82
N GLU A 545 6.67 8.91 39.94
CA GLU A 545 7.59 8.11 39.11
C GLU A 545 7.80 6.70 39.71
N THR A 546 6.92 6.27 40.64
CA THR A 546 6.98 4.92 41.24
C THR A 546 6.75 3.88 40.14
N PRO A 547 7.61 2.86 39.99
CA PRO A 547 7.35 1.75 39.09
C PRO A 547 6.04 1.06 39.42
N VAL A 548 5.26 0.74 38.39
CA VAL A 548 3.99 0.02 38.54
C VAL A 548 4.24 -1.44 38.87
N ASP A 549 3.67 -1.91 39.96
CA ASP A 549 3.58 -3.32 40.33
C ASP A 549 2.16 -3.88 40.16
N GLY A 550 1.94 -5.15 40.43
CA GLY A 550 0.64 -5.79 40.27
C GLY A 550 -0.46 -5.20 41.16
N ALA A 551 -0.13 -4.75 42.38
CA ALA A 551 -1.08 -4.14 43.31
C ALA A 551 -1.51 -2.74 42.79
N LEU A 552 -0.57 -1.94 42.34
CA LEU A 552 -0.83 -0.60 41.81
C LEU A 552 -1.62 -0.68 40.49
N LEU A 553 -1.27 -1.62 39.58
CA LEU A 553 -2.04 -1.87 38.36
C LEU A 553 -3.49 -2.26 38.69
N THR A 554 -3.70 -3.19 39.65
CA THR A 554 -5.04 -3.60 40.08
C THR A 554 -5.84 -2.41 40.62
N ALA A 555 -5.23 -1.51 41.40
CA ALA A 555 -5.87 -0.30 41.86
C ALA A 555 -6.29 0.63 40.71
N MET A 556 -5.43 0.83 39.72
CA MET A 556 -5.75 1.64 38.54
C MET A 556 -6.89 1.02 37.69
N LEU A 557 -6.89 -0.30 37.50
CA LEU A 557 -7.95 -1.00 36.78
C LEU A 557 -9.30 -0.96 37.56
N THR A 558 -9.24 -0.98 38.90
CA THR A 558 -10.43 -0.78 39.75
C THR A 558 -11.01 0.63 39.51
N GLU A 559 -10.19 1.67 39.49
CA GLU A 559 -10.61 3.05 39.15
C GLU A 559 -11.18 3.14 37.73
N ALA A 560 -10.51 2.49 36.75
CA ALA A 560 -10.91 2.51 35.34
C ALA A 560 -12.27 1.86 35.11
N LEU A 561 -12.50 0.70 35.72
CA LEU A 561 -13.68 -0.11 35.47
C LEU A 561 -14.85 0.14 36.46
N GLY A 562 -14.60 0.81 37.58
CA GLY A 562 -15.62 1.06 38.62
C GLY A 562 -16.17 -0.21 39.24
N LYS A 563 -15.45 -1.33 39.17
CA LYS A 563 -15.86 -2.64 39.73
C LYS A 563 -15.25 -2.87 41.11
N PRO A 564 -15.78 -3.81 41.95
CA PRO A 564 -15.21 -4.12 43.24
C PRO A 564 -13.73 -4.53 43.18
N ALA A 565 -12.89 -3.98 44.04
CA ALA A 565 -11.45 -4.22 44.02
C ALA A 565 -11.06 -5.70 44.13
N GLY A 566 -11.81 -6.48 44.92
CA GLY A 566 -11.62 -7.94 45.06
C GLY A 566 -11.84 -8.70 43.75
N ASP A 567 -12.81 -8.29 42.94
CA ASP A 567 -13.11 -8.92 41.66
C ASP A 567 -11.98 -8.62 40.64
N ILE A 568 -11.51 -7.38 40.60
CA ILE A 568 -10.40 -6.97 39.73
C ILE A 568 -9.10 -7.67 40.16
N ALA A 569 -8.80 -7.74 41.45
CA ALA A 569 -7.64 -8.46 41.95
C ALA A 569 -7.64 -9.93 41.50
N ALA A 570 -8.75 -10.62 41.69
CA ALA A 570 -8.89 -12.02 41.28
C ALA A 570 -8.79 -12.21 39.74
N GLN A 571 -9.26 -11.25 38.93
CA GLN A 571 -9.11 -11.27 37.48
C GLN A 571 -7.66 -11.04 37.08
N THR A 572 -6.98 -10.06 37.69
CA THR A 572 -5.58 -9.74 37.43
C THR A 572 -4.66 -10.91 37.79
N GLU A 573 -4.86 -11.55 38.93
CA GLU A 573 -4.11 -12.74 39.35
C GLU A 573 -4.29 -13.91 38.39
N ARG A 574 -5.54 -14.21 37.97
CA ARG A 574 -5.79 -15.25 36.97
C ARG A 574 -5.14 -14.96 35.63
N ALA A 575 -5.24 -13.70 35.13
CA ALA A 575 -4.60 -13.28 33.90
C ALA A 575 -3.08 -13.39 34.00
N ALA A 576 -2.51 -12.93 35.10
CA ALA A 576 -1.06 -12.99 35.33
C ALA A 576 -0.55 -14.46 35.39
N ALA A 577 -1.27 -15.34 36.06
CA ALA A 577 -0.91 -16.77 36.13
C ALA A 577 -0.91 -17.45 34.75
N GLY A 578 -1.75 -16.99 33.82
CA GLY A 578 -1.82 -17.53 32.45
C GLY A 578 -0.87 -16.89 31.44
N LEU A 579 -0.53 -15.62 31.65
CA LEU A 579 0.19 -14.81 30.66
C LEU A 579 1.66 -14.54 31.04
N LEU A 580 2.00 -14.51 32.34
CA LEU A 580 3.30 -14.09 32.82
C LEU A 580 4.04 -15.24 33.50
N SER A 581 5.25 -15.52 33.09
CA SER A 581 6.09 -16.49 33.80
C SER A 581 6.70 -15.86 35.06
N GLY A 582 6.59 -16.55 36.21
CA GLY A 582 7.18 -16.09 37.45
C GLY A 582 6.59 -14.77 37.97
N TYR A 583 5.28 -14.58 37.85
CA TYR A 583 4.59 -13.40 38.35
C TYR A 583 4.73 -13.27 39.87
N ASP A 584 5.20 -12.10 40.30
CA ASP A 584 5.19 -11.65 41.69
C ASP A 584 4.46 -10.29 41.71
N PRO A 585 3.34 -10.16 42.44
CA PRO A 585 2.57 -8.90 42.45
C PRO A 585 3.34 -7.72 43.06
N ALA A 586 4.42 -7.96 43.80
CA ALA A 586 5.21 -6.91 44.43
C ALA A 586 6.40 -6.43 43.58
N ARG A 587 6.70 -7.11 42.47
CA ARG A 587 7.76 -6.64 41.57
C ARG A 587 7.27 -5.62 40.56
N PRO A 588 8.14 -4.71 40.10
CA PRO A 588 7.82 -3.85 38.97
C PRO A 588 7.43 -4.66 37.72
N LEU A 589 6.38 -4.20 37.05
CA LEU A 589 5.93 -4.74 35.77
C LEU A 589 6.60 -4.01 34.60
N THR A 590 6.83 -4.74 33.53
CA THR A 590 7.24 -4.13 32.26
C THR A 590 6.04 -3.53 31.51
N ARG A 591 6.29 -2.70 30.51
CA ARG A 591 5.24 -2.15 29.67
C ARG A 591 4.44 -3.26 28.97
N LEU A 592 5.10 -4.30 28.49
CA LEU A 592 4.43 -5.43 27.86
C LEU A 592 3.57 -6.20 28.85
N GLU A 593 4.06 -6.46 30.06
CA GLU A 593 3.28 -7.13 31.12
C GLU A 593 2.06 -6.32 31.51
N CYS A 594 2.19 -4.99 31.64
CA CYS A 594 1.04 -4.10 31.83
C CYS A 594 0.07 -4.19 30.66
N ALA A 595 0.55 -4.16 29.40
CA ALA A 595 -0.30 -4.29 28.22
C ALA A 595 -1.11 -5.60 28.23
N LEU A 596 -0.45 -6.73 28.51
CA LEU A 596 -1.10 -8.04 28.57
C LEU A 596 -2.19 -8.11 29.64
N LEU A 597 -1.92 -7.57 30.82
CA LEU A 597 -2.88 -7.57 31.91
C LEU A 597 -4.04 -6.60 31.66
N ILE A 598 -3.78 -5.43 31.10
CA ILE A 598 -4.83 -4.46 30.74
C ILE A 598 -5.71 -5.02 29.63
N ASP A 599 -5.14 -5.63 28.60
CA ASP A 599 -5.89 -6.26 27.51
C ASP A 599 -6.79 -7.37 28.04
N ALA A 600 -6.27 -8.25 28.90
CA ALA A 600 -7.02 -9.38 29.45
C ALA A 600 -8.09 -9.02 30.49
N VAL A 601 -7.91 -7.95 31.27
CA VAL A 601 -8.80 -7.59 32.38
C VAL A 601 -9.77 -6.49 32.03
N ALA A 602 -9.35 -5.48 31.29
CA ALA A 602 -10.13 -4.30 30.96
C ALA A 602 -10.64 -4.30 29.52
N ASP A 603 -9.93 -4.98 28.64
CA ASP A 603 -10.23 -5.05 27.19
C ASP A 603 -10.63 -3.70 26.58
N PRO A 604 -9.76 -2.67 26.70
CA PRO A 604 -10.08 -1.32 26.25
C PRO A 604 -10.29 -1.22 24.74
N PHE A 605 -9.68 -2.13 23.99
CA PHE A 605 -9.78 -2.17 22.54
C PHE A 605 -11.23 -2.42 22.07
N HIS A 606 -11.94 -3.38 22.66
CA HIS A 606 -13.34 -3.69 22.32
C HIS A 606 -14.34 -2.84 23.12
N ALA A 607 -13.98 -2.42 24.33
CA ALA A 607 -14.86 -1.65 25.20
C ALA A 607 -15.03 -0.18 24.75
N ALA A 608 -14.05 0.38 24.05
CA ALA A 608 -14.03 1.78 23.66
C ALA A 608 -13.88 1.93 22.13
N GLU A 609 -15.02 2.17 21.47
CA GLU A 609 -15.04 2.45 20.04
C GLU A 609 -14.45 3.83 19.71
N VAL A 610 -13.88 3.93 18.52
CA VAL A 610 -13.41 5.20 17.95
C VAL A 610 -14.18 5.54 16.67
N ASP A 611 -14.27 6.83 16.37
CA ASP A 611 -14.69 7.29 15.05
C ASP A 611 -13.55 7.13 14.02
N ILE A 612 -13.81 7.50 12.77
CA ILE A 612 -12.83 7.38 11.68
C ILE A 612 -11.62 8.31 11.85
N TYR A 613 -11.71 9.31 12.72
CA TYR A 613 -10.63 10.24 13.08
C TYR A 613 -9.86 9.80 14.33
N GLY A 614 -10.22 8.68 14.94
CA GLY A 614 -9.60 8.16 16.15
C GLY A 614 -10.07 8.78 17.47
N ASN A 615 -11.13 9.57 17.45
CA ASN A 615 -11.75 10.09 18.67
C ASN A 615 -12.61 9.01 19.31
N TYR A 616 -12.51 8.86 20.64
CA TYR A 616 -13.38 7.95 21.36
C TYR A 616 -14.83 8.39 21.27
N LYS A 617 -15.72 7.46 20.87
CA LYS A 617 -17.17 7.66 20.93
C LYS A 617 -17.60 7.64 22.39
N ARG A 618 -17.90 8.80 22.96
CA ARG A 618 -18.46 8.88 24.32
C ARG A 618 -19.90 8.38 24.27
N LYS A 619 -20.20 7.39 25.13
CA LYS A 619 -21.56 6.88 25.32
C LYS A 619 -22.45 7.93 25.97
#